data_314ec14d7d50cb130425a4b1374aac79
#
_entry.id   314ec14d7d50cb130425a4b1374aac79
#
_cell.length_a   1.000
_cell.length_b   1.000
_cell.length_c   1.000
_cell.angle_alpha   90.00
_cell.angle_beta   90.00
_cell.angle_gamma   90.00
#
_symmetry.space_group_name_H-M   'P 1'
#
loop_
_entity.id
_entity.type
_entity.pdbx_description
1 polymer ?
#
loop_
_entity_poly.entity_id
_entity_poly.type
_entity_poly.pdbx_seq_one_letter_code
_entity_poly.pdbx_strand_id
1 'polypeptide(L)'
;NPEMYDFLTGYQNLEQYANMHPDITPDRIDEVVSSVELENRIHDKVQSYSLGMRQRLGIAQAILHQPSLLILDEPTNGLDPAGIKGLREFLRNLARDKGVAVIVSSHLLSEMELMCDRFAILQQGKLVAVQSMEAGLAAVMPYTFEVDRSEQAAGIIQEHFPHLVFSQPANLPTIETDRETVADITACLVKAGIRVYGIQGRGKTLEERFIEATGDNRIV
;
A
#
# COMPACT_ATOMS: atom_id res chain seq x y z
N ASN A 1 -18.50 2.96 -9.23
CA ASN A 1 -18.17 3.99 -10.23
C ASN A 1 -18.93 5.25 -9.89
N PRO A 2 -18.30 6.43 -9.88
CA PRO A 2 -19.02 7.67 -9.67
C PRO A 2 -20.03 7.88 -10.80
N GLU A 3 -21.29 8.15 -10.41
CA GLU A 3 -22.33 8.49 -11.38
C GLU A 3 -22.10 9.92 -11.85
N MET A 4 -21.81 10.06 -13.14
CA MET A 4 -21.53 11.32 -13.80
C MET A 4 -22.42 11.47 -15.03
N TYR A 5 -22.70 12.69 -15.38
CA TYR A 5 -23.43 13.01 -16.61
C TYR A 5 -22.46 12.98 -17.79
N ASP A 6 -22.50 11.91 -18.58
CA ASP A 6 -21.60 11.67 -19.70
C ASP A 6 -21.66 12.76 -20.79
N PHE A 7 -22.82 13.42 -20.96
CA PHE A 7 -23.02 14.49 -21.92
C PHE A 7 -22.51 15.87 -21.47
N LEU A 8 -22.18 16.03 -20.18
CA LEU A 8 -21.54 17.22 -19.62
C LEU A 8 -20.02 17.11 -19.67
N THR A 9 -19.34 18.25 -19.55
CA THR A 9 -17.90 18.29 -19.33
C THR A 9 -17.54 17.88 -17.91
N GLY A 10 -16.27 17.57 -17.66
CA GLY A 10 -15.79 17.31 -16.31
C GLY A 10 -16.06 18.49 -15.39
N TYR A 11 -15.77 19.73 -15.85
CA TYR A 11 -16.04 20.95 -15.11
C TYR A 11 -17.51 21.12 -14.75
N GLN A 12 -18.41 20.94 -15.72
CA GLN A 12 -19.84 21.02 -15.51
C GLN A 12 -20.36 19.98 -14.51
N ASN A 13 -19.78 18.78 -14.49
CA ASN A 13 -20.12 17.78 -13.46
C ASN A 13 -19.73 18.24 -12.06
N LEU A 14 -18.53 18.82 -11.89
CA LEU A 14 -18.10 19.36 -10.60
C LEU A 14 -18.93 20.58 -10.19
N GLU A 15 -19.30 21.46 -11.14
CA GLU A 15 -20.14 22.62 -10.90
C GLU A 15 -21.55 22.21 -10.42
N GLN A 16 -22.16 21.16 -11.01
CA GLN A 16 -23.43 20.63 -10.54
C GLN A 16 -23.37 20.19 -9.08
N TYR A 17 -22.27 19.53 -8.68
CA TYR A 17 -22.04 19.12 -7.32
C TYR A 17 -21.79 20.32 -6.39
N ALA A 18 -20.98 21.28 -6.84
CA ALA A 18 -20.68 22.51 -6.10
C ALA A 18 -21.95 23.30 -5.77
N ASN A 19 -22.91 23.38 -6.72
CA ASN A 19 -24.19 24.07 -6.54
C ASN A 19 -25.05 23.48 -5.40
N MET A 20 -24.78 22.24 -4.98
CA MET A 20 -25.43 21.64 -3.80
C MET A 20 -24.77 22.03 -2.47
N HIS A 21 -23.61 22.70 -2.52
CA HIS A 21 -22.83 23.10 -1.37
C HIS A 21 -22.46 24.59 -1.46
N PRO A 22 -23.14 25.47 -0.73
CA PRO A 22 -23.03 26.92 -0.90
C PRO A 22 -21.64 27.51 -0.62
N ASP A 23 -20.78 26.75 0.08
CA ASP A 23 -19.44 27.19 0.46
C ASP A 23 -18.35 26.84 -0.59
N ILE A 24 -18.73 26.16 -1.69
CA ILE A 24 -17.77 25.78 -2.75
C ILE A 24 -17.71 26.89 -3.79
N THR A 25 -16.52 27.49 -3.91
CA THR A 25 -16.24 28.55 -4.89
C THR A 25 -15.69 27.98 -6.21
N PRO A 26 -15.76 28.72 -7.34
CA PRO A 26 -15.09 28.33 -8.58
C PRO A 26 -13.58 28.07 -8.39
N ASP A 27 -12.89 28.91 -7.62
CA ASP A 27 -11.45 28.74 -7.32
C ASP A 27 -11.18 27.38 -6.64
N ARG A 28 -12.13 26.90 -5.81
CA ARG A 28 -12.02 25.58 -5.20
C ARG A 28 -12.18 24.46 -6.23
N ILE A 29 -13.01 24.63 -7.23
CA ILE A 29 -13.12 23.66 -8.33
C ILE A 29 -11.78 23.59 -9.08
N ASP A 30 -11.17 24.72 -9.42
CA ASP A 30 -9.90 24.78 -10.14
C ASP A 30 -8.74 24.17 -9.32
N GLU A 31 -8.69 24.45 -8.01
CA GLU A 31 -7.71 23.81 -7.10
C GLU A 31 -7.85 22.29 -7.11
N VAL A 32 -9.07 21.77 -7.03
CA VAL A 32 -9.32 20.32 -7.01
C VAL A 32 -9.00 19.69 -8.36
N VAL A 33 -9.38 20.33 -9.47
CA VAL A 33 -9.07 19.88 -10.84
C VAL A 33 -7.55 19.73 -11.02
N SER A 34 -6.79 20.72 -10.55
CA SER A 34 -5.34 20.67 -10.59
C SER A 34 -4.78 19.54 -9.74
N SER A 35 -5.31 19.34 -8.53
CA SER A 35 -4.84 18.30 -7.62
C SER A 35 -5.01 16.88 -8.18
N VAL A 36 -5.98 16.65 -9.06
CA VAL A 36 -6.22 15.36 -9.71
C VAL A 36 -5.68 15.29 -11.15
N GLU A 37 -4.93 16.31 -11.60
CA GLU A 37 -4.25 16.37 -12.91
C GLU A 37 -5.23 16.24 -14.10
N LEU A 38 -6.35 16.95 -14.04
CA LEU A 38 -7.36 16.98 -15.10
C LEU A 38 -7.45 18.32 -15.85
N GLU A 39 -6.57 19.30 -15.59
CA GLU A 39 -6.63 20.66 -16.12
C GLU A 39 -6.78 20.68 -17.65
N ASN A 40 -6.00 19.86 -18.33
CA ASN A 40 -5.96 19.83 -19.80
C ASN A 40 -7.18 19.19 -20.44
N ARG A 41 -8.01 18.49 -19.66
CA ARG A 41 -9.14 17.69 -20.17
C ARG A 41 -10.46 18.01 -19.47
N ILE A 42 -10.47 18.91 -18.50
CA ILE A 42 -11.65 19.17 -17.67
C ILE A 42 -12.84 19.73 -18.46
N HIS A 43 -12.56 20.40 -19.56
CA HIS A 43 -13.59 20.95 -20.47
C HIS A 43 -14.03 19.97 -21.56
N ASP A 44 -13.46 18.76 -21.62
CA ASP A 44 -13.96 17.71 -22.49
C ASP A 44 -15.16 17.01 -21.88
N LYS A 45 -16.04 16.46 -22.73
CA LYS A 45 -17.20 15.69 -22.26
C LYS A 45 -16.75 14.38 -21.59
N VAL A 46 -17.38 14.03 -20.47
CA VAL A 46 -17.06 12.84 -19.69
C VAL A 46 -17.21 11.54 -20.49
N GLN A 47 -18.10 11.51 -21.50
CA GLN A 47 -18.20 10.36 -22.42
C GLN A 47 -16.89 10.02 -23.14
N SER A 48 -15.98 11.00 -23.34
CA SER A 48 -14.69 10.81 -23.99
C SER A 48 -13.54 10.47 -23.01
N TYR A 49 -13.84 10.40 -21.70
CA TYR A 49 -12.85 10.14 -20.67
C TYR A 49 -12.44 8.67 -20.65
N SER A 50 -11.14 8.42 -20.45
CA SER A 50 -10.66 7.10 -20.07
C SER A 50 -11.19 6.73 -18.68
N LEU A 51 -11.12 5.46 -18.33
CA LEU A 51 -11.52 5.00 -17.02
C LEU A 51 -10.73 5.72 -15.90
N GLY A 52 -9.42 5.90 -16.07
CA GLY A 52 -8.59 6.65 -15.13
C GLY A 52 -9.01 8.12 -14.98
N MET A 53 -9.39 8.78 -16.06
CA MET A 53 -9.90 10.16 -16.01
C MET A 53 -11.26 10.22 -15.28
N ARG A 54 -12.15 9.25 -15.48
CA ARG A 54 -13.43 9.15 -14.74
C ARG A 54 -13.18 8.92 -13.26
N GLN A 55 -12.22 8.08 -12.90
CA GLN A 55 -11.82 7.81 -11.53
C GLN A 55 -11.29 9.08 -10.86
N ARG A 56 -10.38 9.82 -11.53
CA ARG A 56 -9.84 11.10 -11.06
C ARG A 56 -10.95 12.15 -10.86
N LEU A 57 -11.89 12.25 -11.81
CA LEU A 57 -13.02 13.15 -11.68
C LEU A 57 -13.93 12.78 -10.50
N GLY A 58 -14.15 11.47 -10.24
CA GLY A 58 -14.89 11.00 -9.08
C GLY A 58 -14.23 11.33 -7.76
N ILE A 59 -12.92 11.22 -7.69
CA ILE A 59 -12.14 11.64 -6.52
C ILE A 59 -12.22 13.16 -6.36
N ALA A 60 -12.10 13.94 -7.46
CA ALA A 60 -12.28 15.40 -7.44
C ALA A 60 -13.61 15.79 -6.82
N GLN A 61 -14.71 15.16 -7.27
CA GLN A 61 -16.03 15.36 -6.70
C GLN A 61 -16.08 15.05 -5.20
N ALA A 62 -15.47 13.92 -4.78
CA ALA A 62 -15.48 13.46 -3.39
C ALA A 62 -14.69 14.38 -2.44
N ILE A 63 -13.67 15.11 -2.92
CA ILE A 63 -12.83 15.99 -2.09
C ILE A 63 -13.21 17.47 -2.21
N LEU A 64 -14.17 17.81 -3.07
CA LEU A 64 -14.54 19.18 -3.40
C LEU A 64 -14.98 19.97 -2.14
N HIS A 65 -15.73 19.33 -1.26
CA HIS A 65 -16.25 19.90 -0.01
C HIS A 65 -15.30 19.75 1.19
N GLN A 66 -14.02 19.42 0.97
CA GLN A 66 -12.96 19.28 2.00
C GLN A 66 -13.33 18.28 3.11
N PRO A 67 -13.63 17.02 2.80
CA PRO A 67 -14.03 16.06 3.81
C PRO A 67 -12.89 15.74 4.77
N SER A 68 -13.21 15.46 6.04
CA SER A 68 -12.24 14.91 7.00
C SER A 68 -11.96 13.41 6.77
N LEU A 69 -12.87 12.71 6.08
CA LEU A 69 -12.79 11.28 5.77
C LEU A 69 -13.20 11.05 4.33
N LEU A 70 -12.35 10.33 3.59
CA LEU A 70 -12.59 9.86 2.23
C LEU A 70 -12.69 8.33 2.24
N ILE A 71 -13.78 7.78 1.70
CA ILE A 71 -13.97 6.34 1.56
C ILE A 71 -14.03 6.00 0.08
N LEU A 72 -13.15 5.12 -0.37
CA LEU A 72 -13.01 4.70 -1.76
C LEU A 72 -13.18 3.18 -1.86
N ASP A 73 -14.12 2.77 -2.70
CA ASP A 73 -14.38 1.36 -2.97
C ASP A 73 -13.72 0.97 -4.30
N GLU A 74 -12.74 0.03 -4.21
CA GLU A 74 -11.96 -0.50 -5.34
C GLU A 74 -11.43 0.59 -6.30
N PRO A 75 -10.76 1.65 -5.82
CA PRO A 75 -10.41 2.80 -6.66
C PRO A 75 -9.32 2.50 -7.70
N THR A 76 -8.62 1.38 -7.59
CA THR A 76 -7.56 0.94 -8.52
C THR A 76 -8.10 0.08 -9.66
N ASN A 77 -9.37 -0.33 -9.61
CA ASN A 77 -9.96 -1.23 -10.60
C ASN A 77 -9.93 -0.64 -12.00
N GLY A 78 -9.33 -1.41 -12.93
CA GLY A 78 -9.28 -1.05 -14.36
C GLY A 78 -8.31 0.08 -14.69
N LEU A 79 -7.48 0.51 -13.73
CA LEU A 79 -6.35 1.40 -14.03
C LEU A 79 -5.15 0.60 -14.53
N ASP A 80 -4.37 1.23 -15.38
CA ASP A 80 -3.05 0.74 -15.75
C ASP A 80 -2.03 0.96 -14.60
N PRO A 81 -0.86 0.31 -14.62
CA PRO A 81 0.12 0.44 -13.55
C PRO A 81 0.56 1.90 -13.26
N ALA A 82 0.60 2.75 -14.27
CA ALA A 82 0.95 4.16 -14.10
C ALA A 82 -0.18 4.92 -13.38
N GLY A 83 -1.44 4.64 -13.73
CA GLY A 83 -2.62 5.19 -13.06
C GLY A 83 -2.72 4.76 -11.59
N ILE A 84 -2.44 3.49 -11.29
CA ILE A 84 -2.40 2.97 -9.90
C ILE A 84 -1.34 3.71 -9.10
N LYS A 85 -0.12 3.87 -9.65
CA LYS A 85 0.96 4.60 -8.99
C LYS A 85 0.57 6.06 -8.72
N GLY A 86 0.02 6.76 -9.72
CA GLY A 86 -0.42 8.15 -9.57
C GLY A 86 -1.52 8.30 -8.52
N LEU A 87 -2.51 7.40 -8.52
CA LEU A 87 -3.57 7.39 -7.50
C LEU A 87 -3.01 7.19 -6.10
N ARG A 88 -2.08 6.24 -5.92
CA ARG A 88 -1.43 5.97 -4.64
C ARG A 88 -0.70 7.21 -4.11
N GLU A 89 0.12 7.86 -4.94
CA GLU A 89 0.85 9.07 -4.58
C GLU A 89 -0.13 10.19 -4.18
N PHE A 90 -1.19 10.37 -4.96
CA PHE A 90 -2.23 11.36 -4.67
C PHE A 90 -2.90 11.11 -3.31
N LEU A 91 -3.35 9.88 -3.02
CA LEU A 91 -4.03 9.55 -1.76
C LEU A 91 -3.10 9.69 -0.55
N ARG A 92 -1.83 9.33 -0.69
CA ARG A 92 -0.82 9.54 0.37
C ARG A 92 -0.57 11.01 0.65
N ASN A 93 -0.48 11.85 -0.38
CA ASN A 93 -0.32 13.29 -0.23
C ASN A 93 -1.58 13.91 0.41
N LEU A 94 -2.76 13.50 -0.01
CA LEU A 94 -4.01 13.95 0.57
C LEU A 94 -4.08 13.65 2.09
N ALA A 95 -3.67 12.45 2.50
CA ALA A 95 -3.65 12.07 3.90
C ALA A 95 -2.58 12.83 4.70
N ARG A 96 -1.37 12.95 4.18
CA ARG A 96 -0.24 13.56 4.89
C ARG A 96 -0.30 15.09 4.93
N ASP A 97 -0.57 15.71 3.78
CA ASP A 97 -0.45 17.15 3.63
C ASP A 97 -1.75 17.89 3.96
N LYS A 98 -2.89 17.26 3.68
CA LYS A 98 -4.22 17.84 3.95
C LYS A 98 -4.91 17.26 5.18
N GLY A 99 -4.33 16.24 5.84
CA GLY A 99 -4.87 15.64 7.06
C GLY A 99 -6.18 14.88 6.87
N VAL A 100 -6.50 14.45 5.64
CA VAL A 100 -7.73 13.70 5.33
C VAL A 100 -7.51 12.23 5.69
N ALA A 101 -8.39 11.65 6.52
CA ALA A 101 -8.38 10.21 6.73
C ALA A 101 -8.91 9.51 5.47
N VAL A 102 -8.17 8.50 4.98
CA VAL A 102 -8.53 7.77 3.75
C VAL A 102 -8.76 6.30 4.07
N ILE A 103 -9.93 5.78 3.73
CA ILE A 103 -10.25 4.35 3.78
C ILE A 103 -10.40 3.85 2.34
N VAL A 104 -9.67 2.79 2.01
CA VAL A 104 -9.69 2.16 0.69
C VAL A 104 -10.06 0.70 0.83
N SER A 105 -11.05 0.22 0.08
CA SER A 105 -11.25 -1.21 -0.14
C SER A 105 -10.46 -1.67 -1.37
N SER A 106 -9.87 -2.84 -1.32
CA SER A 106 -9.23 -3.46 -2.49
C SER A 106 -9.05 -4.97 -2.28
N HIS A 107 -9.05 -5.70 -3.37
CA HIS A 107 -8.63 -7.10 -3.43
C HIS A 107 -7.15 -7.25 -3.84
N LEU A 108 -6.47 -6.17 -4.23
CA LEU A 108 -5.05 -6.14 -4.61
C LEU A 108 -4.19 -5.88 -3.36
N LEU A 109 -3.89 -6.92 -2.61
CA LEU A 109 -3.19 -6.82 -1.32
C LEU A 109 -1.79 -6.18 -1.44
N SER A 110 -1.07 -6.46 -2.52
CA SER A 110 0.23 -5.84 -2.79
C SER A 110 0.16 -4.31 -2.97
N GLU A 111 -0.93 -3.79 -3.56
CA GLU A 111 -1.12 -2.35 -3.66
C GLU A 111 -1.48 -1.73 -2.31
N MET A 112 -2.23 -2.47 -1.47
CA MET A 112 -2.53 -2.02 -0.10
C MET A 112 -1.26 -1.89 0.74
N GLU A 113 -0.32 -2.83 0.63
CA GLU A 113 0.99 -2.76 1.31
C GLU A 113 1.75 -1.47 0.97
N LEU A 114 1.65 -1.01 -0.28
CA LEU A 114 2.34 0.18 -0.76
C LEU A 114 1.59 1.49 -0.47
N MET A 115 0.28 1.41 -0.18
CA MET A 115 -0.60 2.58 -0.06
C MET A 115 -0.96 2.92 1.39
N CYS A 116 -1.24 1.92 2.21
CA CYS A 116 -1.85 2.08 3.52
C CYS A 116 -0.85 1.99 4.66
N ASP A 117 -1.11 2.70 5.76
CA ASP A 117 -0.36 2.59 7.01
C ASP A 117 -0.92 1.49 7.92
N ARG A 118 -2.22 1.20 7.76
CA ARG A 118 -2.97 0.18 8.51
C ARG A 118 -3.92 -0.55 7.59
N PHE A 119 -4.24 -1.80 7.93
CA PHE A 119 -5.28 -2.56 7.24
C PHE A 119 -6.26 -3.17 8.23
N ALA A 120 -7.47 -3.41 7.74
CA ALA A 120 -8.54 -4.09 8.46
C ALA A 120 -9.05 -5.26 7.63
N ILE A 121 -9.29 -6.41 8.29
CA ILE A 121 -9.87 -7.59 7.65
C ILE A 121 -11.33 -7.68 8.03
N LEU A 122 -12.20 -7.65 7.02
CA LEU A 122 -13.63 -7.84 7.14
C LEU A 122 -14.01 -9.23 6.61
N GLN A 123 -14.73 -10.02 7.39
CA GLN A 123 -15.22 -11.34 6.99
C GLN A 123 -16.68 -11.49 7.42
N GLN A 124 -17.56 -11.80 6.49
CA GLN A 124 -19.00 -11.97 6.75
C GLN A 124 -19.62 -10.78 7.52
N GLY A 125 -19.23 -9.55 7.14
CA GLY A 125 -19.72 -8.31 7.78
C GLY A 125 -19.15 -8.04 9.17
N LYS A 126 -18.16 -8.81 9.65
CA LYS A 126 -17.51 -8.60 10.94
C LYS A 126 -16.06 -8.17 10.76
N LEU A 127 -15.62 -7.26 11.61
CA LEU A 127 -14.22 -6.85 11.70
C LEU A 127 -13.43 -7.94 12.44
N VAL A 128 -12.55 -8.65 11.72
CA VAL A 128 -11.75 -9.76 12.25
C VAL A 128 -10.45 -9.26 12.85
N ALA A 129 -9.76 -8.34 12.16
CA ALA A 129 -8.49 -7.81 12.61
C ALA A 129 -8.27 -6.37 12.14
N VAL A 130 -7.50 -5.60 12.93
CA VAL A 130 -6.95 -4.30 12.52
C VAL A 130 -5.45 -4.32 12.88
N GLN A 131 -4.58 -4.12 11.91
CA GLN A 131 -3.13 -4.17 12.11
C GLN A 131 -2.44 -3.01 11.41
N SER A 132 -1.22 -2.66 11.89
CA SER A 132 -0.32 -1.73 11.20
C SER A 132 0.47 -2.47 10.13
N MET A 133 0.76 -1.79 9.01
CA MET A 133 1.70 -2.31 8.01
C MET A 133 3.12 -2.42 8.58
N GLU A 134 3.51 -1.48 9.44
CA GLU A 134 4.83 -1.46 10.08
C GLU A 134 5.02 -2.52 11.19
N ALA A 135 3.95 -3.12 11.69
CA ALA A 135 4.02 -4.11 12.77
C ALA A 135 4.88 -5.36 12.44
N GLY A 136 5.34 -5.49 11.18
CA GLY A 136 6.31 -6.49 10.76
C GLY A 136 7.79 -6.07 10.85
N LEU A 137 8.09 -4.77 11.04
CA LEU A 137 9.48 -4.27 11.00
C LEU A 137 10.18 -4.31 12.37
N ALA A 138 9.42 -4.37 13.46
CA ALA A 138 9.94 -4.46 14.83
C ALA A 138 9.86 -5.87 15.44
N ALA A 139 9.25 -6.83 14.72
CA ALA A 139 9.09 -8.20 15.19
C ALA A 139 10.24 -9.08 14.69
N VAL A 140 10.50 -10.16 15.42
CA VAL A 140 11.32 -11.28 14.95
C VAL A 140 10.76 -11.77 13.61
N MET A 141 11.60 -11.77 12.57
CA MET A 141 11.22 -12.20 11.22
C MET A 141 12.34 -13.02 10.60
N PRO A 142 12.03 -13.87 9.60
CA PRO A 142 13.07 -14.63 8.92
C PRO A 142 13.97 -13.72 8.08
N TYR A 143 15.27 -13.79 8.35
CA TYR A 143 16.34 -13.18 7.55
C TYR A 143 17.13 -14.26 6.83
N THR A 144 17.25 -14.10 5.52
CA THR A 144 18.05 -14.98 4.67
C THR A 144 19.36 -14.29 4.33
N PHE A 145 20.48 -15.00 4.56
CA PHE A 145 21.83 -14.49 4.28
C PHE A 145 22.36 -15.12 2.99
N GLU A 146 22.66 -14.28 2.02
CA GLU A 146 23.36 -14.68 0.81
C GLU A 146 24.87 -14.57 1.04
N VAL A 147 25.55 -15.71 1.11
CA VAL A 147 26.96 -15.80 1.49
C VAL A 147 27.73 -16.74 0.55
N ASP A 148 29.07 -16.60 0.52
CA ASP A 148 29.94 -17.43 -0.33
C ASP A 148 30.06 -18.89 0.15
N ARG A 149 29.87 -19.17 1.44
CA ARG A 149 30.04 -20.49 2.08
C ARG A 149 28.94 -20.78 3.09
N SER A 150 27.77 -21.16 2.60
CA SER A 150 26.54 -21.29 3.38
C SER A 150 26.64 -22.28 4.56
N GLU A 151 27.25 -23.47 4.35
CA GLU A 151 27.41 -24.47 5.41
C GLU A 151 28.34 -23.99 6.53
N GLN A 152 29.43 -23.31 6.16
CA GLN A 152 30.37 -22.77 7.12
C GLN A 152 29.77 -21.59 7.89
N ALA A 153 29.03 -20.74 7.19
CA ALA A 153 28.31 -19.65 7.82
C ALA A 153 27.27 -20.16 8.83
N ALA A 154 26.49 -21.18 8.48
CA ALA A 154 25.53 -21.80 9.39
C ALA A 154 26.21 -22.35 10.66
N GLY A 155 27.34 -23.03 10.53
CA GLY A 155 28.12 -23.53 11.66
C GLY A 155 28.61 -22.41 12.59
N ILE A 156 29.14 -21.32 12.03
CA ILE A 156 29.60 -20.15 12.79
C ILE A 156 28.44 -19.49 13.54
N ILE A 157 27.30 -19.33 12.87
CA ILE A 157 26.11 -18.73 13.51
C ILE A 157 25.60 -19.62 14.65
N GLN A 158 25.54 -20.93 14.44
CA GLN A 158 25.10 -21.86 15.47
C GLN A 158 26.02 -21.90 16.70
N GLU A 159 27.33 -21.73 16.50
CA GLU A 159 28.31 -21.67 17.57
C GLU A 159 28.19 -20.38 18.40
N HIS A 160 28.02 -19.22 17.75
CA HIS A 160 27.99 -17.92 18.41
C HIS A 160 26.58 -17.48 18.88
N PHE A 161 25.54 -18.00 18.24
CA PHE A 161 24.13 -17.69 18.53
C PHE A 161 23.29 -18.96 18.69
N PRO A 162 23.59 -19.81 19.70
CA PRO A 162 22.96 -21.14 19.84
C PRO A 162 21.45 -21.09 20.14
N HIS A 163 20.91 -19.94 20.49
CA HIS A 163 19.49 -19.72 20.75
C HIS A 163 18.67 -19.45 19.51
N LEU A 164 19.29 -19.22 18.36
CA LEU A 164 18.59 -18.93 17.11
C LEU A 164 18.16 -20.22 16.40
N VAL A 165 16.94 -20.20 15.88
CA VAL A 165 16.37 -21.33 15.14
C VAL A 165 16.64 -21.12 13.65
N PHE A 166 17.28 -22.13 13.04
CA PHE A 166 17.48 -22.16 11.61
C PHE A 166 16.29 -22.80 10.90
N SER A 167 15.76 -22.13 9.88
CA SER A 167 14.94 -22.76 8.87
C SER A 167 15.76 -22.80 7.56
N GLN A 168 15.96 -24.00 7.01
CA GLN A 168 16.67 -24.15 5.74
C GLN A 168 15.68 -24.38 4.59
N PRO A 169 15.55 -23.42 3.66
CA PRO A 169 15.34 -23.77 2.27
C PRO A 169 16.68 -23.76 1.53
N ALA A 170 17.03 -24.93 0.96
CA ALA A 170 18.08 -25.16 -0.02
C ALA A 170 19.17 -24.06 -0.15
N ASN A 171 20.28 -24.21 0.55
CA ASN A 171 21.55 -23.49 0.39
C ASN A 171 21.73 -22.09 0.99
N LEU A 172 20.72 -21.47 1.62
CA LEU A 172 20.90 -20.16 2.25
C LEU A 172 20.47 -20.21 3.73
N PRO A 173 21.33 -19.78 4.70
CA PRO A 173 20.94 -19.72 6.11
C PRO A 173 19.80 -18.72 6.29
N THR A 174 18.65 -19.22 6.76
CA THR A 174 17.49 -18.36 7.11
C THR A 174 17.25 -18.47 8.60
N ILE A 175 17.15 -17.34 9.29
CA ILE A 175 17.11 -17.24 10.74
C ILE A 175 16.00 -16.31 11.16
N GLU A 176 15.15 -16.76 12.07
CA GLU A 176 14.15 -15.89 12.69
C GLU A 176 14.79 -15.08 13.80
N THR A 177 14.92 -13.77 13.57
CA THR A 177 15.56 -12.87 14.52
C THR A 177 15.13 -11.41 14.32
N ASP A 178 15.57 -10.51 15.19
CA ASP A 178 15.39 -9.07 15.05
C ASP A 178 16.56 -8.42 14.27
N ARG A 179 16.36 -7.15 13.91
CA ARG A 179 17.29 -6.40 13.08
C ARG A 179 18.66 -6.13 13.76
N GLU A 180 18.70 -6.00 15.08
CA GLU A 180 19.94 -5.76 15.82
C GLU A 180 20.80 -7.03 15.81
N THR A 181 20.20 -8.17 16.09
CA THR A 181 20.87 -9.47 16.03
C THR A 181 21.40 -9.78 14.62
N VAL A 182 20.69 -9.35 13.55
CA VAL A 182 21.19 -9.47 12.16
C VAL A 182 22.51 -8.72 11.98
N ALA A 183 22.66 -7.54 12.56
CA ALA A 183 23.91 -6.78 12.49
C ALA A 183 25.06 -7.52 13.20
N ASP A 184 24.79 -8.12 14.37
CA ASP A 184 25.78 -8.89 15.13
C ASP A 184 26.21 -10.17 14.38
N ILE A 185 25.25 -10.89 13.80
CA ILE A 185 25.50 -12.05 12.95
C ILE A 185 26.40 -11.65 11.78
N THR A 186 26.05 -10.55 11.10
CA THR A 186 26.84 -10.06 9.95
C THR A 186 28.28 -9.75 10.34
N ALA A 187 28.47 -9.05 11.46
CA ALA A 187 29.79 -8.74 11.98
C ALA A 187 30.60 -10.00 12.33
N CYS A 188 29.96 -11.02 12.89
CA CYS A 188 30.56 -12.31 13.21
C CYS A 188 31.02 -13.05 11.93
N LEU A 189 30.15 -13.14 10.92
CA LEU A 189 30.45 -13.80 9.65
C LEU A 189 31.63 -13.12 8.92
N VAL A 190 31.62 -11.79 8.85
CA VAL A 190 32.70 -11.03 8.21
C VAL A 190 34.03 -11.21 8.95
N LYS A 191 34.04 -11.21 10.29
CA LYS A 191 35.25 -11.51 11.10
C LYS A 191 35.78 -12.91 10.85
N ALA A 192 34.91 -13.88 10.62
CA ALA A 192 35.28 -15.25 10.26
C ALA A 192 35.70 -15.43 8.79
N GLY A 193 35.77 -14.35 8.02
CA GLY A 193 36.19 -14.36 6.62
C GLY A 193 35.12 -14.84 5.65
N ILE A 194 33.84 -14.92 6.05
CA ILE A 194 32.71 -15.20 5.18
C ILE A 194 32.30 -13.90 4.45
N ARG A 195 32.11 -13.98 3.14
CA ARG A 195 31.61 -12.85 2.34
C ARG A 195 30.09 -12.85 2.36
N VAL A 196 29.51 -11.75 2.79
CA VAL A 196 28.04 -11.53 2.78
C VAL A 196 27.72 -10.69 1.55
N TYR A 197 26.96 -11.25 0.60
CA TYR A 197 26.54 -10.59 -0.63
C TYR A 197 25.21 -9.87 -0.50
N GLY A 198 24.33 -10.38 0.37
CA GLY A 198 23.02 -9.80 0.62
C GLY A 198 22.38 -10.34 1.89
N ILE A 199 21.47 -9.55 2.44
CA ILE A 199 20.63 -9.95 3.58
C ILE A 199 19.21 -9.54 3.24
N GLN A 200 18.30 -10.51 3.22
CA GLN A 200 16.89 -10.26 2.93
C GLN A 200 16.05 -10.64 4.14
N GLY A 201 15.44 -9.65 4.77
CA GLY A 201 14.39 -9.87 5.75
C GLY A 201 13.05 -10.04 5.02
N ARG A 202 12.38 -11.15 5.24
CA ARG A 202 11.07 -11.40 4.67
C ARG A 202 10.02 -11.35 5.77
N GLY A 203 9.46 -10.15 6.00
CA GLY A 203 8.24 -10.01 6.79
C GLY A 203 7.08 -10.76 6.11
N LYS A 204 6.09 -11.16 6.89
CA LYS A 204 4.87 -11.75 6.33
C LYS A 204 4.21 -10.72 5.41
N THR A 205 3.92 -11.12 4.19
CA THR A 205 3.13 -10.32 3.25
C THR A 205 1.70 -10.10 3.79
N LEU A 206 1.01 -9.09 3.31
CA LEU A 206 -0.38 -8.87 3.66
C LEU A 206 -1.26 -10.07 3.29
N GLU A 207 -0.93 -10.77 2.21
CA GLU A 207 -1.59 -12.00 1.79
C GLU A 207 -1.42 -13.12 2.83
N GLU A 208 -0.19 -13.35 3.31
CA GLU A 208 0.09 -14.34 4.35
C GLU A 208 -0.64 -14.00 5.67
N ARG A 209 -0.66 -12.71 6.05
CA ARG A 209 -1.42 -12.24 7.22
C ARG A 209 -2.93 -12.40 7.05
N PHE A 210 -3.43 -12.16 5.85
CA PHE A 210 -4.84 -12.33 5.52
C PHE A 210 -5.27 -13.79 5.64
N ILE A 211 -4.50 -14.72 5.07
CA ILE A 211 -4.75 -16.18 5.15
C ILE A 211 -4.72 -16.65 6.61
N GLU A 212 -3.76 -16.22 7.41
CA GLU A 212 -3.68 -16.56 8.83
C GLU A 212 -4.89 -16.06 9.64
N ALA A 213 -5.34 -14.84 9.37
CA ALA A 213 -6.47 -14.24 10.09
C ALA A 213 -7.82 -14.83 9.70
N THR A 214 -7.97 -15.29 8.45
CA THR A 214 -9.25 -15.79 7.92
C THR A 214 -9.37 -17.33 7.98
N GLY A 215 -8.28 -18.04 8.32
CA GLY A 215 -8.19 -19.48 8.14
C GLY A 215 -8.26 -19.84 6.66
N ASP A 216 -7.93 -21.08 6.30
CA ASP A 216 -7.82 -21.57 4.91
C ASP A 216 -9.17 -21.57 4.11
N ASN A 217 -10.08 -20.68 4.46
CA ASN A 217 -11.35 -20.49 3.76
C ASN A 217 -11.11 -19.65 2.51
N ARG A 218 -10.99 -20.33 1.37
CA ARG A 218 -10.95 -19.75 0.02
C ARG A 218 -12.02 -18.69 -0.12
N ILE A 219 -11.60 -17.53 -0.62
CA ILE A 219 -12.50 -16.47 -1.11
C ILE A 219 -13.39 -17.12 -2.17
N VAL A 220 -14.69 -17.20 -1.89
CA VAL A 220 -15.73 -17.62 -2.85
C VAL A 220 -16.27 -16.38 -3.52
#